data_606a63f5020a89cd205b8785e3921288
#
_entry.id   606a63f5020a89cd205b8785e3921288
#
_cell.length_a   1.000
_cell.length_b   1.000
_cell.length_c   1.000
_cell.angle_alpha   90.00
_cell.angle_beta   90.00
_cell.angle_gamma   90.00
#
_symmetry.space_group_name_H-M   'P 1'
#
loop_
_entity.id
_entity.type
_entity.pdbx_description
1 polymer ?
#
loop_
_entity_poly.entity_id
_entity_poly.type
_entity_poly.pdbx_seq_one_letter_code
_entity_poly.pdbx_strand_id
1 'polypeptide(L)'
;MLVGQNGRLEFEVILFLASLRANSPKFAGQVFIAEPRFNQAWTNNPMIRSQHTRNLIAELGAEFIAFDNKVFGESYPYGNKIECLTALPNDKPFLFFDSDTLILDELCDVPFDFSRPTASLRCTATWPQPLGPGHHYADIWKDCYDICGVDYPSSLDEQFSAQDWRRYLYFNASFFFHENPNKFGARFLEFAQRIKTSTRPRITRQSLDPWLDQVVLPMVIHSFGGGQTYACSGMAGRKNQLSLS
;
A
#
# COMPACT_ATOMS: atom_id res chain seq x y z
N MET A 1 0.64 7.38 8.19
CA MET A 1 2.05 7.03 7.92
C MET A 1 2.35 7.15 6.44
N LEU A 2 3.54 7.65 6.09
CA LEU A 2 4.09 7.70 4.72
C LEU A 2 5.53 7.19 4.74
N VAL A 3 6.05 6.81 3.58
CA VAL A 3 7.49 6.58 3.40
C VAL A 3 8.16 7.89 3.01
N GLY A 4 9.20 8.28 3.71
CA GLY A 4 10.09 9.40 3.38
C GLY A 4 11.47 8.90 3.01
N GLN A 5 12.04 9.42 1.92
CA GLN A 5 13.33 9.02 1.42
C GLN A 5 13.99 10.21 0.70
N ASN A 6 15.31 10.25 0.70
CA ASN A 6 16.08 11.27 0.00
C ASN A 6 15.71 11.35 -1.49
N GLY A 7 15.62 12.55 -2.03
CA GLY A 7 15.24 12.83 -3.40
C GLY A 7 13.77 13.21 -3.56
N ARG A 8 13.06 12.68 -4.57
CA ARG A 8 11.68 13.07 -4.88
C ARG A 8 10.73 12.92 -3.68
N LEU A 9 10.81 11.81 -2.96
CA LEU A 9 9.90 11.49 -1.86
C LEU A 9 9.97 12.50 -0.70
N GLU A 10 11.10 13.15 -0.44
CA GLU A 10 11.19 14.16 0.63
C GLU A 10 10.32 15.39 0.35
N PHE A 11 10.19 15.79 -0.92
CA PHE A 11 9.33 16.92 -1.32
C PHE A 11 7.87 16.53 -1.34
N GLU A 12 7.54 15.31 -1.77
CA GLU A 12 6.18 14.78 -1.76
C GLU A 12 5.64 14.68 -0.33
N VAL A 13 6.46 14.22 0.62
CA VAL A 13 6.09 14.21 2.05
C VAL A 13 5.73 15.61 2.56
N ILE A 14 6.48 16.64 2.19
CA ILE A 14 6.17 18.02 2.56
C ILE A 14 4.82 18.45 1.98
N LEU A 15 4.57 18.16 0.69
CA LEU A 15 3.31 18.50 0.03
C LEU A 15 2.11 17.76 0.66
N PHE A 16 2.27 16.48 0.98
CA PHE A 16 1.27 15.72 1.70
C PHE A 16 0.95 16.37 3.06
N LEU A 17 1.97 16.65 3.86
CA LEU A 17 1.80 17.26 5.20
C LEU A 17 1.15 18.64 5.12
N ALA A 18 1.59 19.47 4.18
CA ALA A 18 1.00 20.79 3.96
C ALA A 18 -0.49 20.69 3.58
N SER A 19 -0.83 19.76 2.67
CA SER A 19 -2.22 19.51 2.27
C SER A 19 -3.08 18.98 3.43
N LEU A 20 -2.52 18.08 4.25
CA LEU A 20 -3.20 17.57 5.43
C LEU A 20 -3.51 18.68 6.43
N ARG A 21 -2.54 19.55 6.73
CA ARG A 21 -2.74 20.66 7.68
C ARG A 21 -3.71 21.72 7.15
N ALA A 22 -3.69 21.97 5.84
CA ALA A 22 -4.58 22.94 5.22
C ALA A 22 -6.04 22.45 5.13
N ASN A 23 -6.25 21.18 4.78
CA ASN A 23 -7.57 20.68 4.41
C ASN A 23 -8.20 19.72 5.45
N SER A 24 -7.43 19.30 6.45
CA SER A 24 -7.92 18.43 7.53
C SER A 24 -7.47 18.93 8.91
N PRO A 25 -7.89 20.15 9.31
CA PRO A 25 -7.46 20.78 10.56
C PRO A 25 -7.94 20.04 11.81
N LYS A 26 -9.01 19.23 11.73
CA LYS A 26 -9.50 18.43 12.86
C LYS A 26 -8.67 17.16 13.08
N PHE A 27 -7.81 16.78 12.14
CA PHE A 27 -7.01 15.57 12.26
C PHE A 27 -5.95 15.71 13.35
N ALA A 28 -6.15 15.01 14.48
CA ALA A 28 -5.28 15.02 15.65
C ALA A 28 -4.42 13.75 15.78
N GLY A 29 -4.43 12.86 14.78
CA GLY A 29 -3.63 11.65 14.77
C GLY A 29 -2.14 11.94 14.65
N GLN A 30 -1.30 11.06 15.21
CA GLN A 30 0.15 11.11 14.99
C GLN A 30 0.48 10.83 13.52
N VAL A 31 1.40 11.60 12.96
CA VAL A 31 1.87 11.41 11.60
C VAL A 31 3.32 10.92 11.64
N PHE A 32 3.55 9.73 11.10
CA PHE A 32 4.89 9.15 11.01
C PHE A 32 5.42 9.17 9.58
N ILE A 33 6.65 9.61 9.44
CA ILE A 33 7.43 9.48 8.23
C ILE A 33 8.39 8.31 8.42
N ALA A 34 8.07 7.19 7.77
CA ALA A 34 8.92 6.01 7.79
C ALA A 34 10.14 6.21 6.91
N GLU A 35 11.30 6.18 7.51
CA GLU A 35 12.58 6.39 6.84
C GLU A 35 13.41 5.11 6.87
N PRO A 36 13.80 4.55 5.69
CA PRO A 36 14.66 3.37 5.67
C PRO A 36 16.07 3.73 6.16
N ARG A 37 16.63 2.92 7.08
CA ARG A 37 18.01 3.08 7.51
C ARG A 37 18.98 2.69 6.41
N PHE A 38 20.10 3.41 6.33
CA PHE A 38 21.19 3.00 5.48
C PHE A 38 21.84 1.72 6.04
N ASN A 39 21.71 0.63 5.28
CA ASN A 39 22.28 -0.66 5.58
C ASN A 39 22.70 -1.36 4.27
N GLN A 40 23.08 -2.63 4.34
CA GLN A 40 23.55 -3.43 3.18
C GLN A 40 22.52 -3.60 2.05
N ALA A 41 21.24 -3.29 2.30
CA ALA A 41 20.19 -3.35 1.28
C ALA A 41 20.19 -2.11 0.36
N TRP A 42 21.09 -1.15 0.59
CA TRP A 42 21.17 0.12 -0.13
C TRP A 42 22.58 0.43 -0.57
N THR A 43 22.78 0.69 -1.85
CA THR A 43 24.06 1.21 -2.39
C THR A 43 24.26 2.68 -1.99
N ASN A 44 23.20 3.47 -2.03
CA ASN A 44 23.20 4.87 -1.64
C ASN A 44 22.36 5.07 -0.38
N ASN A 45 22.78 6.03 0.46
CA ASN A 45 22.03 6.35 1.67
C ASN A 45 20.62 6.87 1.33
N PRO A 46 19.56 6.12 1.69
CA PRO A 46 18.18 6.50 1.38
C PRO A 46 17.62 7.59 2.30
N MET A 47 18.28 7.91 3.41
CA MET A 47 17.77 8.83 4.43
C MET A 47 17.76 10.27 3.91
N ILE A 48 16.75 11.04 4.32
CA ILE A 48 16.67 12.49 4.05
C ILE A 48 17.83 13.19 4.75
N ARG A 49 18.70 13.83 3.96
CA ARG A 49 19.94 14.47 4.47
C ARG A 49 19.77 15.94 4.81
N SER A 50 18.83 16.62 4.15
CA SER A 50 18.58 18.04 4.35
C SER A 50 18.02 18.31 5.75
N GLN A 51 18.79 18.98 6.60
CA GLN A 51 18.31 19.39 7.93
C GLN A 51 17.13 20.37 7.80
N HIS A 52 17.15 21.23 6.79
CA HIS A 52 16.03 22.13 6.51
C HIS A 52 14.74 21.35 6.22
N THR A 53 14.81 20.33 5.36
CA THR A 53 13.66 19.44 5.07
C THR A 53 13.16 18.74 6.34
N ARG A 54 14.07 18.21 7.16
CA ARG A 54 13.71 17.54 8.42
C ARG A 54 13.03 18.49 9.40
N ASN A 55 13.53 19.72 9.53
CA ASN A 55 12.90 20.73 10.37
C ASN A 55 11.49 21.09 9.88
N LEU A 56 11.31 21.31 8.58
CA LEU A 56 10.03 21.63 7.99
C LEU A 56 9.00 20.47 8.19
N ILE A 57 9.42 19.22 8.03
CA ILE A 57 8.59 18.04 8.31
C ILE A 57 8.14 18.03 9.78
N ALA A 58 9.06 18.34 10.71
CA ALA A 58 8.73 18.41 12.14
C ALA A 58 7.81 19.59 12.46
N GLU A 59 8.02 20.77 11.86
CA GLU A 59 7.14 21.95 12.00
C GLU A 59 5.73 21.66 11.49
N LEU A 60 5.59 20.84 10.44
CA LEU A 60 4.32 20.33 9.95
C LEU A 60 3.71 19.24 10.85
N GLY A 61 4.35 18.93 11.99
CA GLY A 61 3.83 18.05 13.03
C GLY A 61 3.94 16.56 12.68
N ALA A 62 4.96 16.15 11.96
CA ALA A 62 5.28 14.76 11.70
C ALA A 62 6.56 14.32 12.40
N GLU A 63 6.62 13.04 12.75
CA GLU A 63 7.75 12.41 13.43
C GLU A 63 8.41 11.38 12.50
N PHE A 64 9.73 11.32 12.52
CA PHE A 64 10.46 10.26 11.80
C PHE A 64 10.48 8.96 12.60
N ILE A 65 10.17 7.85 11.92
CA ILE A 65 10.32 6.51 12.44
C ILE A 65 11.22 5.71 11.51
N ALA A 66 12.34 5.24 12.04
CA ALA A 66 13.31 4.52 11.22
C ALA A 66 13.00 3.01 11.20
N PHE A 67 13.21 2.37 10.04
CA PHE A 67 13.06 0.93 9.87
C PHE A 67 14.22 0.34 9.06
N ASP A 68 14.42 -0.97 9.18
CA ASP A 68 15.44 -1.70 8.45
C ASP A 68 14.82 -2.53 7.33
N ASN A 69 15.32 -2.33 6.09
CA ASN A 69 15.01 -3.23 4.99
C ASN A 69 15.69 -4.57 5.20
N LYS A 70 14.91 -5.64 5.21
CA LYS A 70 15.38 -7.02 5.37
C LYS A 70 15.25 -7.85 4.10
N VAL A 71 14.34 -7.44 3.20
CA VAL A 71 13.93 -8.23 2.03
C VAL A 71 14.09 -7.46 0.73
N PHE A 72 13.74 -6.19 0.70
CA PHE A 72 13.60 -5.44 -0.55
C PHE A 72 14.71 -4.41 -0.76
N GLY A 73 14.74 -3.34 0.02
CA GLY A 73 15.71 -2.26 -0.13
C GLY A 73 15.73 -1.68 -1.56
N GLU A 74 16.93 -1.43 -2.08
CA GLU A 74 17.13 -0.84 -3.42
C GLU A 74 16.66 -1.76 -4.57
N SER A 75 16.63 -3.08 -4.35
CA SER A 75 16.17 -4.03 -5.38
C SER A 75 14.67 -3.94 -5.68
N TYR A 76 13.88 -3.41 -4.77
CA TYR A 76 12.46 -3.11 -4.91
C TYR A 76 12.05 -2.00 -3.95
N PRO A 77 12.28 -0.71 -4.28
CA PRO A 77 12.03 0.41 -3.37
C PRO A 77 10.57 0.56 -2.93
N TYR A 78 9.62 0.12 -3.76
CA TYR A 78 8.18 0.05 -3.39
C TYR A 78 7.93 -0.88 -2.19
N GLY A 79 8.83 -1.81 -1.90
CA GLY A 79 8.79 -2.67 -0.71
C GLY A 79 8.91 -1.91 0.61
N ASN A 80 9.37 -0.66 0.60
CA ASN A 80 9.42 0.18 1.79
C ASN A 80 8.05 0.32 2.45
N LYS A 81 6.96 0.45 1.68
CA LYS A 81 5.60 0.50 2.23
C LYS A 81 5.16 -0.81 2.91
N ILE A 82 5.78 -1.94 2.56
CA ILE A 82 5.53 -3.25 3.18
C ILE A 82 6.33 -3.38 4.48
N GLU A 83 7.63 -3.07 4.43
CA GLU A 83 8.55 -3.31 5.55
C GLU A 83 8.41 -2.29 6.68
N CYS A 84 8.01 -1.05 6.38
CA CYS A 84 7.91 0.02 7.36
C CYS A 84 6.77 -0.18 8.40
N LEU A 85 5.73 -0.95 8.09
CA LEU A 85 4.56 -1.07 8.94
C LEU A 85 4.89 -1.65 10.33
N THR A 86 5.86 -2.55 10.40
CA THR A 86 6.29 -3.16 11.66
C THR A 86 7.07 -2.20 12.60
N ALA A 87 7.43 -1.02 12.12
CA ALA A 87 8.03 0.03 12.94
C ALA A 87 6.99 0.87 13.71
N LEU A 88 5.71 0.81 13.30
CA LEU A 88 4.64 1.54 13.98
C LEU A 88 4.31 0.98 15.37
N PRO A 89 3.82 1.82 16.29
CA PRO A 89 3.24 1.37 17.55
C PRO A 89 2.17 0.31 17.32
N ASN A 90 2.23 -0.80 18.07
CA ASN A 90 1.40 -2.01 17.83
C ASN A 90 -0.02 -1.93 18.39
N ASP A 91 -0.29 -0.93 19.22
CA ASP A 91 -1.52 -0.79 20.01
C ASP A 91 -2.54 0.17 19.39
N LYS A 92 -2.26 0.70 18.21
CA LYS A 92 -3.10 1.70 17.55
C LYS A 92 -3.38 1.34 16.09
N PRO A 93 -4.58 1.69 15.59
CA PRO A 93 -4.87 1.57 14.18
C PRO A 93 -3.99 2.51 13.35
N PHE A 94 -3.78 2.16 12.09
CA PHE A 94 -2.99 2.96 11.16
C PHE A 94 -3.71 3.24 9.85
N LEU A 95 -3.36 4.38 9.25
CA LEU A 95 -3.58 4.73 7.85
C LEU A 95 -2.23 4.87 7.18
N PHE A 96 -2.03 4.23 6.05
CA PHE A 96 -0.89 4.42 5.17
C PHE A 96 -1.33 5.23 3.95
N PHE A 97 -0.49 6.15 3.49
CA PHE A 97 -0.64 6.87 2.23
C PHE A 97 0.68 6.85 1.47
N ASP A 98 0.62 6.76 0.15
CA ASP A 98 1.75 7.07 -0.71
C ASP A 98 2.09 8.58 -0.59
N SER A 99 3.36 8.92 -0.71
CA SER A 99 3.84 10.29 -0.52
C SER A 99 3.32 11.28 -1.56
N ASP A 100 2.97 10.81 -2.77
CA ASP A 100 2.41 11.60 -3.86
C ASP A 100 0.88 11.84 -3.74
N THR A 101 0.30 11.51 -2.58
CA THR A 101 -1.11 11.78 -2.26
C THR A 101 -1.29 13.22 -1.76
N LEU A 102 -2.39 13.88 -2.13
CA LEU A 102 -2.83 15.14 -1.54
C LEU A 102 -4.15 14.95 -0.77
N ILE A 103 -4.22 15.48 0.43
CA ILE A 103 -5.45 15.54 1.21
C ILE A 103 -6.23 16.79 0.79
N LEU A 104 -7.46 16.61 0.31
CA LEU A 104 -8.27 17.68 -0.26
C LEU A 104 -9.51 18.01 0.57
N ASP A 105 -9.77 17.22 1.64
CA ASP A 105 -10.94 17.38 2.48
C ASP A 105 -10.65 16.84 3.89
N GLU A 106 -11.57 17.04 4.85
CA GLU A 106 -11.40 16.61 6.23
C GLU A 106 -11.33 15.07 6.35
N LEU A 107 -10.17 14.55 6.75
CA LEU A 107 -9.91 13.12 6.87
C LEU A 107 -10.74 12.46 7.97
N CYS A 108 -11.07 13.22 9.04
CA CYS A 108 -11.88 12.74 10.14
C CYS A 108 -13.34 12.47 9.75
N ASP A 109 -13.82 13.01 8.64
CA ASP A 109 -15.18 12.78 8.16
C ASP A 109 -15.31 11.46 7.36
N VAL A 110 -14.18 10.76 7.13
CA VAL A 110 -14.16 9.45 6.47
C VAL A 110 -14.43 8.35 7.50
N PRO A 111 -15.48 7.54 7.35
CA PRO A 111 -15.83 6.48 8.30
C PRO A 111 -14.96 5.23 8.09
N PHE A 112 -13.71 5.27 8.56
CA PHE A 112 -12.80 4.13 8.50
C PHE A 112 -13.23 3.02 9.46
N ASP A 113 -13.54 1.84 8.94
CA ASP A 113 -13.69 0.63 9.76
C ASP A 113 -12.35 -0.11 9.81
N PHE A 114 -11.52 0.21 10.80
CA PHE A 114 -10.19 -0.38 10.95
C PHE A 114 -10.19 -1.89 11.19
N SER A 115 -11.30 -2.49 11.60
CA SER A 115 -11.45 -3.94 11.75
C SER A 115 -11.64 -4.66 10.40
N ARG A 116 -12.03 -3.92 9.37
CA ARG A 116 -12.30 -4.44 8.02
C ARG A 116 -11.48 -3.63 7.00
N PRO A 117 -10.20 -3.98 6.80
CA PRO A 117 -9.30 -3.19 5.97
C PRO A 117 -9.78 -3.10 4.52
N THR A 118 -9.46 -1.98 3.90
CA THR A 118 -9.58 -1.78 2.46
C THR A 118 -8.43 -0.89 1.97
N ALA A 119 -8.39 -0.64 0.68
CA ALA A 119 -7.40 0.23 0.04
C ALA A 119 -8.05 1.04 -1.10
N SER A 120 -7.28 1.92 -1.73
CA SER A 120 -7.75 2.66 -2.90
C SER A 120 -8.10 1.72 -4.05
N LEU A 121 -9.32 1.91 -4.60
CA LEU A 121 -9.79 1.09 -5.70
C LEU A 121 -8.99 1.36 -6.97
N ARG A 122 -8.67 0.28 -7.67
CA ARG A 122 -8.11 0.34 -9.01
C ARG A 122 -9.13 0.86 -10.02
N CYS A 123 -8.64 1.66 -10.98
CA CYS A 123 -9.47 2.18 -12.07
C CYS A 123 -9.24 1.49 -13.42
N THR A 124 -8.14 0.72 -13.57
CA THR A 124 -7.73 0.10 -14.85
C THR A 124 -7.14 -1.28 -14.65
N ALA A 125 -7.15 -2.10 -15.71
CA ALA A 125 -6.56 -3.44 -15.72
C ALA A 125 -5.04 -3.35 -15.93
N THR A 126 -4.25 -3.16 -14.88
CA THR A 126 -2.78 -3.06 -14.95
C THR A 126 -2.08 -4.40 -14.74
N TRP A 127 -2.63 -5.26 -13.91
CA TRP A 127 -2.10 -6.58 -13.61
C TRP A 127 -3.25 -7.56 -13.33
N PRO A 128 -3.15 -8.86 -13.64
CA PRO A 128 -2.05 -9.53 -14.34
C PRO A 128 -2.04 -9.21 -15.85
N GLN A 129 -0.87 -9.34 -16.47
CA GLN A 129 -0.76 -9.23 -17.91
C GLN A 129 -1.34 -10.49 -18.57
N PRO A 130 -2.11 -10.38 -19.65
CA PRO A 130 -2.59 -11.54 -20.39
C PRO A 130 -1.42 -12.37 -20.92
N LEU A 131 -1.46 -13.68 -20.73
CA LEU A 131 -0.41 -14.61 -21.15
C LEU A 131 -0.64 -15.25 -22.54
N GLY A 132 -1.51 -14.64 -23.35
CA GLY A 132 -1.89 -15.19 -24.65
C GLY A 132 -3.03 -16.23 -24.58
N PRO A 133 -3.32 -16.93 -25.68
CA PRO A 133 -4.42 -17.87 -25.76
C PRO A 133 -4.37 -18.96 -24.68
N GLY A 134 -5.48 -19.21 -24.02
CA GLY A 134 -5.62 -20.25 -22.98
C GLY A 134 -5.16 -19.84 -21.57
N HIS A 135 -4.71 -18.61 -21.36
CA HIS A 135 -4.40 -18.09 -20.03
C HIS A 135 -5.43 -17.05 -19.60
N HIS A 136 -6.00 -17.23 -18.40
CA HIS A 136 -7.07 -16.37 -17.88
C HIS A 136 -6.67 -15.69 -16.59
N TYR A 137 -7.24 -14.51 -16.33
CA TYR A 137 -7.09 -13.79 -15.06
C TYR A 137 -7.37 -14.68 -13.85
N ALA A 138 -8.43 -15.51 -13.95
CA ALA A 138 -8.84 -16.43 -12.88
C ALA A 138 -7.71 -17.37 -12.43
N ASP A 139 -6.96 -17.93 -13.38
CA ASP A 139 -5.89 -18.89 -13.07
C ASP A 139 -4.71 -18.23 -12.36
N ILE A 140 -4.36 -17.00 -12.78
CA ILE A 140 -3.24 -16.26 -12.20
C ILE A 140 -3.60 -15.81 -10.79
N TRP A 141 -4.80 -15.23 -10.61
CA TRP A 141 -5.26 -14.82 -9.29
C TRP A 141 -5.41 -16.02 -8.35
N LYS A 142 -5.99 -17.12 -8.85
CA LYS A 142 -6.08 -18.35 -8.06
C LYS A 142 -4.71 -18.83 -7.59
N ASP A 143 -3.69 -18.82 -8.45
CA ASP A 143 -2.32 -19.17 -8.07
C ASP A 143 -1.80 -18.26 -6.96
N CYS A 144 -2.07 -16.93 -7.00
CA CYS A 144 -1.67 -16.00 -5.94
C CYS A 144 -2.33 -16.33 -4.60
N TYR A 145 -3.64 -16.56 -4.61
CA TYR A 145 -4.39 -16.91 -3.40
C TYR A 145 -3.94 -18.26 -2.82
N ASP A 146 -3.74 -19.27 -3.65
CA ASP A 146 -3.23 -20.58 -3.24
C ASP A 146 -1.82 -20.51 -2.62
N ILE A 147 -0.94 -19.66 -3.18
CA ILE A 147 0.41 -19.41 -2.63
C ILE A 147 0.32 -18.79 -1.24
N CYS A 148 -0.62 -17.86 -1.04
CA CYS A 148 -0.84 -17.18 0.23
C CYS A 148 -1.67 -18.01 1.22
N GLY A 149 -2.35 -19.06 0.78
CA GLY A 149 -3.25 -19.87 1.61
C GLY A 149 -4.52 -19.12 2.01
N VAL A 150 -5.04 -18.26 1.11
CA VAL A 150 -6.23 -17.44 1.32
C VAL A 150 -7.36 -17.97 0.46
N ASP A 151 -8.60 -17.90 0.95
CA ASP A 151 -9.79 -18.38 0.22
C ASP A 151 -10.04 -17.52 -1.02
N TYR A 152 -9.87 -18.12 -2.20
CA TYR A 152 -10.03 -17.43 -3.48
C TYR A 152 -11.50 -17.20 -3.86
N PRO A 153 -12.40 -18.20 -3.78
CA PRO A 153 -13.79 -18.05 -4.19
C PRO A 153 -14.49 -16.89 -3.51
N SER A 154 -14.29 -16.69 -2.21
CA SER A 154 -14.94 -15.61 -1.44
C SER A 154 -14.42 -14.21 -1.76
N SER A 155 -13.32 -14.10 -2.51
CA SER A 155 -12.76 -12.80 -2.95
C SER A 155 -13.36 -12.30 -4.27
N LEU A 156 -14.16 -13.12 -4.95
CA LEU A 156 -14.67 -12.83 -6.30
C LEU A 156 -15.93 -11.97 -6.25
N ASP A 157 -16.01 -11.00 -7.15
CA ASP A 157 -17.26 -10.32 -7.47
C ASP A 157 -17.95 -11.05 -8.64
N GLU A 158 -18.93 -11.86 -8.31
CA GLU A 158 -19.65 -12.70 -9.27
C GLU A 158 -20.58 -11.93 -10.22
N GLN A 159 -20.77 -10.62 -10.00
CA GLN A 159 -21.50 -9.76 -10.93
C GLN A 159 -20.74 -9.60 -12.27
N PHE A 160 -19.42 -9.83 -12.27
CA PHE A 160 -18.58 -9.71 -13.45
C PHE A 160 -18.16 -11.08 -13.98
N SER A 161 -18.00 -11.17 -15.31
CA SER A 161 -17.55 -12.39 -15.98
C SER A 161 -16.07 -12.71 -15.62
N ALA A 162 -15.65 -13.95 -15.84
CA ALA A 162 -14.27 -14.39 -15.57
C ALA A 162 -13.21 -13.67 -16.43
N GLN A 163 -13.59 -13.04 -17.55
CA GLN A 163 -12.71 -12.25 -18.40
C GLN A 163 -12.64 -10.77 -17.99
N ASP A 164 -13.52 -10.35 -17.08
CA ASP A 164 -13.56 -8.98 -16.60
C ASP A 164 -12.65 -8.83 -15.38
N TRP A 165 -11.70 -7.89 -15.46
CA TRP A 165 -10.77 -7.62 -14.37
C TRP A 165 -11.47 -7.16 -13.07
N ARG A 166 -12.66 -6.59 -13.15
CA ARG A 166 -13.45 -6.13 -11.99
C ARG A 166 -13.94 -7.28 -11.11
N ARG A 167 -13.98 -8.50 -11.65
CA ARG A 167 -14.29 -9.70 -10.88
C ARG A 167 -13.30 -9.98 -9.76
N TYR A 168 -12.06 -9.55 -9.93
CA TYR A 168 -10.95 -9.88 -9.03
C TYR A 168 -10.63 -8.72 -8.10
N LEU A 169 -10.52 -9.03 -6.81
CA LEU A 169 -10.09 -8.04 -5.83
C LEU A 169 -8.70 -7.54 -6.19
N TYR A 170 -8.60 -6.24 -6.48
CA TYR A 170 -7.34 -5.59 -6.80
C TYR A 170 -7.38 -4.11 -6.44
N PHE A 171 -6.33 -3.63 -5.78
CA PHE A 171 -6.22 -2.27 -5.29
C PHE A 171 -5.03 -1.53 -5.93
N ASN A 172 -5.16 -0.22 -6.02
CA ASN A 172 -4.01 0.65 -6.10
C ASN A 172 -3.52 0.89 -4.66
N ALA A 173 -2.26 0.60 -4.36
CA ALA A 173 -1.72 0.68 -3.00
C ALA A 173 -1.40 2.12 -2.54
N SER A 174 -2.12 3.13 -3.04
CA SER A 174 -1.91 4.54 -2.68
C SER A 174 -2.40 4.89 -1.27
N PHE A 175 -3.39 4.19 -0.74
CA PHE A 175 -3.69 4.16 0.69
C PHE A 175 -4.23 2.80 1.12
N PHE A 176 -4.02 2.46 2.37
CA PHE A 176 -4.64 1.32 3.03
C PHE A 176 -4.57 1.49 4.55
N PHE A 177 -5.34 0.70 5.29
CA PHE A 177 -5.45 0.82 6.73
C PHE A 177 -5.80 -0.51 7.39
N HIS A 178 -5.54 -0.61 8.69
CA HIS A 178 -5.97 -1.72 9.55
C HIS A 178 -5.83 -1.34 11.03
N GLU A 179 -6.48 -2.09 11.91
CA GLU A 179 -6.43 -1.86 13.36
C GLU A 179 -5.05 -2.17 13.99
N ASN A 180 -4.24 -3.04 13.36
CA ASN A 180 -2.96 -3.47 13.91
C ASN A 180 -1.87 -3.46 12.84
N PRO A 181 -0.92 -2.52 12.89
CA PRO A 181 0.13 -2.37 11.88
C PRO A 181 1.09 -3.56 11.82
N ASN A 182 1.45 -4.14 12.97
CA ASN A 182 2.41 -5.24 13.02
C ASN A 182 1.83 -6.54 12.45
N LYS A 183 0.58 -6.86 12.76
CA LYS A 183 -0.10 -8.03 12.18
C LYS A 183 -0.25 -7.87 10.68
N PHE A 184 -0.68 -6.67 10.23
CA PHE A 184 -0.85 -6.38 8.81
C PHE A 184 0.49 -6.39 8.08
N GLY A 185 1.51 -5.70 8.61
CA GLY A 185 2.85 -5.62 8.02
C GLY A 185 3.54 -6.99 7.94
N ALA A 186 3.46 -7.80 9.01
CA ALA A 186 4.02 -9.15 9.00
C ALA A 186 3.38 -10.04 7.94
N ARG A 187 2.04 -10.00 7.80
CA ARG A 187 1.31 -10.73 6.76
C ARG A 187 1.62 -10.22 5.36
N PHE A 188 1.72 -8.89 5.21
CA PHE A 188 2.06 -8.29 3.93
C PHE A 188 3.45 -8.72 3.46
N LEU A 189 4.43 -8.68 4.36
CA LEU A 189 5.80 -9.12 4.07
C LEU A 189 5.86 -10.61 3.73
N GLU A 190 5.20 -11.45 4.54
CA GLU A 190 5.13 -12.90 4.31
C GLU A 190 4.57 -13.22 2.92
N PHE A 191 3.42 -12.63 2.57
CA PHE A 191 2.77 -12.90 1.29
C PHE A 191 3.59 -12.35 0.12
N ALA A 192 4.21 -11.17 0.27
CA ALA A 192 5.09 -10.61 -0.74
C ALA A 192 6.30 -11.50 -1.01
N GLN A 193 6.91 -12.07 0.03
CA GLN A 193 8.01 -13.03 -0.12
C GLN A 193 7.55 -14.31 -0.82
N ARG A 194 6.40 -14.89 -0.43
CA ARG A 194 5.85 -16.10 -1.04
C ARG A 194 5.58 -15.91 -2.53
N ILE A 195 4.97 -14.80 -2.92
CA ILE A 195 4.70 -14.47 -4.35
C ILE A 195 6.02 -14.25 -5.10
N LYS A 196 6.92 -13.42 -4.55
CA LYS A 196 8.21 -13.08 -5.20
C LYS A 196 9.08 -14.30 -5.44
N THR A 197 9.06 -15.29 -4.54
CA THR A 197 9.89 -16.51 -4.63
C THR A 197 9.15 -17.71 -5.26
N SER A 198 7.91 -17.50 -5.70
CA SER A 198 7.12 -18.56 -6.29
C SER A 198 7.73 -19.08 -7.60
N THR A 199 7.73 -20.39 -7.75
CA THR A 199 8.15 -21.09 -8.98
C THR A 199 6.99 -21.48 -9.89
N ARG A 200 5.74 -21.08 -9.55
CA ARG A 200 4.57 -21.39 -10.38
C ARG A 200 4.69 -20.71 -11.75
N PRO A 201 4.54 -21.46 -12.87
CA PRO A 201 4.81 -20.91 -14.20
C PRO A 201 3.97 -19.69 -14.58
N ARG A 202 2.73 -19.57 -14.08
CA ARG A 202 1.88 -18.41 -14.35
C ARG A 202 2.37 -17.15 -13.63
N ILE A 203 2.94 -17.30 -12.43
CA ILE A 203 3.48 -16.18 -11.66
C ILE A 203 4.86 -15.75 -12.20
N THR A 204 5.75 -16.71 -12.49
CA THR A 204 7.11 -16.39 -13.00
C THR A 204 7.10 -15.71 -14.37
N ARG A 205 6.01 -15.79 -15.11
CA ARG A 205 5.81 -15.10 -16.40
C ARG A 205 5.22 -13.69 -16.25
N GLN A 206 4.82 -13.30 -15.03
CA GLN A 206 4.31 -11.96 -14.76
C GLN A 206 5.43 -11.03 -14.32
N SER A 207 5.38 -9.76 -14.72
CA SER A 207 6.19 -8.73 -14.09
C SER A 207 5.62 -8.42 -12.69
N LEU A 208 6.45 -8.57 -11.67
CA LEU A 208 6.13 -8.17 -10.29
C LEU A 208 6.71 -6.79 -9.95
N ASP A 209 7.58 -6.25 -10.77
CA ASP A 209 8.11 -4.90 -10.65
C ASP A 209 7.40 -4.00 -11.68
N PRO A 210 6.76 -2.91 -11.26
CA PRO A 210 6.66 -2.34 -9.90
C PRO A 210 5.44 -2.83 -9.08
N TRP A 211 4.76 -3.90 -9.47
CA TRP A 211 3.39 -4.23 -9.07
C TRP A 211 3.25 -5.12 -7.82
N LEU A 212 4.35 -5.64 -7.25
CA LEU A 212 4.29 -6.66 -6.18
C LEU A 212 3.46 -6.22 -4.97
N ASP A 213 3.57 -4.97 -4.53
CA ASP A 213 2.77 -4.42 -3.44
C ASP A 213 1.27 -4.45 -3.74
N GLN A 214 0.89 -4.05 -4.95
CA GLN A 214 -0.51 -4.05 -5.41
C GLN A 214 -1.05 -5.47 -5.63
N VAL A 215 -0.19 -6.39 -6.12
CA VAL A 215 -0.54 -7.80 -6.34
C VAL A 215 -0.85 -8.51 -5.03
N VAL A 216 -0.06 -8.22 -3.99
CA VAL A 216 -0.17 -8.91 -2.69
C VAL A 216 -1.25 -8.30 -1.80
N LEU A 217 -1.47 -6.99 -1.87
CA LEU A 217 -2.39 -6.26 -1.01
C LEU A 217 -3.82 -6.85 -0.96
N PRO A 218 -4.42 -7.33 -2.09
CA PRO A 218 -5.72 -7.99 -2.05
C PRO A 218 -5.81 -9.18 -1.12
N MET A 219 -4.82 -10.09 -1.17
CA MET A 219 -4.79 -11.27 -0.30
C MET A 219 -4.61 -10.88 1.17
N VAL A 220 -3.79 -9.85 1.45
CA VAL A 220 -3.63 -9.33 2.82
C VAL A 220 -4.95 -8.80 3.34
N ILE A 221 -5.58 -7.88 2.62
CA ILE A 221 -6.86 -7.28 2.98
C ILE A 221 -7.93 -8.35 3.18
N HIS A 222 -8.07 -9.28 2.22
CA HIS A 222 -9.05 -10.34 2.28
C HIS A 222 -8.84 -11.29 3.47
N SER A 223 -7.58 -11.60 3.80
CA SER A 223 -7.25 -12.45 4.94
C SER A 223 -7.62 -11.85 6.32
N PHE A 224 -7.90 -10.55 6.37
CA PHE A 224 -8.42 -9.84 7.53
C PHE A 224 -9.92 -9.52 7.42
N GLY A 225 -10.64 -10.16 6.49
CA GLY A 225 -12.08 -9.96 6.30
C GLY A 225 -12.44 -8.66 5.59
N GLY A 226 -11.45 -7.97 5.00
CA GLY A 226 -11.67 -6.78 4.19
C GLY A 226 -12.01 -7.08 2.73
N GLY A 227 -12.30 -6.03 1.95
CA GLY A 227 -12.66 -6.15 0.53
C GLY A 227 -13.10 -4.83 -0.09
N GLN A 228 -13.57 -4.87 -1.34
CA GLN A 228 -14.01 -3.67 -2.08
C GLN A 228 -15.25 -2.99 -1.48
N THR A 229 -16.19 -3.76 -0.98
CA THR A 229 -17.48 -3.27 -0.45
C THR A 229 -17.33 -2.40 0.80
N TYR A 230 -16.14 -2.40 1.40
CA TYR A 230 -15.81 -1.59 2.58
C TYR A 230 -15.00 -0.34 2.24
N ALA A 231 -14.80 -0.07 0.94
CA ALA A 231 -14.26 1.22 0.51
C ALA A 231 -15.17 2.33 1.05
N CYS A 232 -14.57 3.26 1.78
CA CYS A 232 -15.27 4.38 2.37
C CYS A 232 -16.12 5.07 1.31
N SER A 233 -17.44 5.09 1.47
CA SER A 233 -18.37 5.67 0.50
C SER A 233 -18.06 7.14 0.17
N GLY A 234 -17.39 7.86 1.07
CA GLY A 234 -16.91 9.22 0.84
C GLY A 234 -15.69 9.32 -0.09
N MET A 235 -14.85 8.28 -0.20
CA MET A 235 -13.70 8.24 -1.11
C MET A 235 -14.06 7.68 -2.48
N ALA A 236 -15.04 6.77 -2.57
CA ALA A 236 -15.49 6.20 -3.84
C ALA A 236 -16.31 7.18 -4.71
N GLY A 237 -16.93 8.19 -4.12
CA GLY A 237 -17.77 9.16 -4.83
C GLY A 237 -17.03 10.30 -5.54
N ARG A 238 -15.73 10.48 -5.25
CA ARG A 238 -14.91 11.56 -5.86
C ARG A 238 -13.78 10.94 -6.68
N LYS A 239 -14.09 10.55 -7.89
CA LYS A 239 -13.25 9.76 -8.81
C LYS A 239 -11.88 10.36 -9.20
N ASN A 240 -11.47 11.54 -8.72
CA ASN A 240 -10.26 12.24 -9.17
C ASN A 240 -9.52 13.03 -8.07
N GLN A 241 -9.68 12.73 -6.79
CA GLN A 241 -9.20 13.65 -5.76
C GLN A 241 -8.10 13.13 -4.83
N LEU A 242 -7.60 11.91 -4.99
CA LEU A 242 -6.56 11.37 -4.10
C LEU A 242 -5.28 10.90 -4.80
N SER A 243 -5.18 10.93 -6.09
CA SER A 243 -3.91 10.64 -6.78
C SER A 243 -3.70 11.59 -7.96
N LEU A 244 -2.64 12.36 -7.92
CA LEU A 244 -2.01 12.92 -9.10
C LEU A 244 -1.03 11.86 -9.62
N SER A 245 -1.41 11.15 -10.67
CA SER A 245 -0.51 10.29 -11.45
C SER A 245 0.29 11.13 -12.43
#